data_62a5a6e564a08cf91396b49f4be97ff5
#
_entry.id   62a5a6e564a08cf91396b49f4be97ff5
#
_cell.length_a   1.000
_cell.length_b   1.000
_cell.length_c   1.000
_cell.angle_alpha   90.00
_cell.angle_beta   90.00
_cell.angle_gamma   90.00
#
_symmetry.space_group_name_H-M   'P 1'
#
loop_
_entity.id
_entity.type
_entity.pdbx_description
1 polymer ?
#
loop_
_entity_poly.entity_id
_entity_poly.type
_entity_poly.pdbx_seq_one_letter_code
_entity_poly.pdbx_strand_id
1 'polypeptide(L)'
;MEREYYIEVRFRFSRLFNIDRVVRPITFAIEMTQTRKEKIMKGTLSNTTVVSIAIACALGVSVLPGRAAEAASKPSWKVTGELEEACSCRAACPCWFKSLPSRMTCDGAQVIFITKGHYGKTSLDGLAVGQFVQSPEHKSMFESFGNWNFDYVYIDDKANEEQRAALKHLSDHFFPRAAKSREFRFVPINRKIEGAEHTCTIGEYGFVSGHLIEGGLGGPPKVVNPPLADPTHKQFLQGQTTRLTYKDAAQDWKYENSNYMYNKFDVDNKVYEKHEAAMAKMIKAQGM
;
A
#
# COMPACT_ATOMS: atom_id res chain seq x y z
N MET A 1 50.02 13.57 -1.58
CA MET A 1 50.49 12.64 -2.62
C MET A 1 49.78 11.30 -2.30
N GLU A 2 48.53 11.16 -2.71
CA GLU A 2 47.70 9.95 -2.53
C GLU A 2 47.91 9.07 -3.74
N ARG A 3 48.30 7.80 -3.51
CA ARG A 3 48.41 6.78 -4.55
C ARG A 3 47.08 6.02 -4.60
N GLU A 4 46.35 6.19 -5.69
CA GLU A 4 45.25 5.31 -6.04
C GLU A 4 45.76 3.95 -6.50
N TYR A 5 45.32 2.88 -5.88
CA TYR A 5 45.57 1.52 -6.32
C TYR A 5 44.36 1.04 -7.14
N TYR A 6 44.54 0.92 -8.44
CA TYR A 6 43.61 0.21 -9.33
C TYR A 6 43.92 -1.27 -9.31
N ILE A 7 42.95 -2.09 -8.92
CA ILE A 7 43.00 -3.55 -9.07
C ILE A 7 42.27 -3.92 -10.36
N GLU A 8 43.08 -4.33 -11.38
CA GLU A 8 42.57 -4.83 -12.65
C GLU A 8 42.30 -6.34 -12.52
N VAL A 9 41.04 -6.74 -12.45
CA VAL A 9 40.62 -8.15 -12.44
C VAL A 9 40.36 -8.61 -13.86
N ARG A 10 41.27 -9.34 -14.44
CA ARG A 10 41.14 -9.98 -15.77
C ARG A 10 40.44 -11.33 -15.62
N PHE A 11 39.17 -11.42 -16.07
CA PHE A 11 38.50 -12.69 -16.26
C PHE A 11 38.93 -13.34 -17.58
N ARG A 12 39.61 -14.50 -17.51
CA ARG A 12 39.83 -15.39 -18.64
C ARG A 12 38.59 -16.27 -18.84
N PHE A 13 37.79 -15.98 -19.86
CA PHE A 13 36.80 -16.94 -20.36
C PHE A 13 37.48 -17.99 -21.25
N SER A 14 37.56 -19.23 -20.79
CA SER A 14 37.87 -20.37 -21.65
C SER A 14 36.64 -20.77 -22.45
N ARG A 15 36.80 -20.77 -23.77
CA ARG A 15 35.81 -21.26 -24.74
C ARG A 15 35.61 -22.77 -24.54
N LEU A 16 34.33 -23.16 -24.42
CA LEU A 16 33.84 -24.47 -24.86
C LEU A 16 32.29 -24.39 -24.83
N PHE A 17 31.67 -24.12 -25.99
CA PHE A 17 30.48 -24.80 -26.46
C PHE A 17 30.09 -24.20 -27.82
N ASN A 18 30.30 -25.04 -28.83
CA ASN A 18 29.86 -24.85 -30.19
C ASN A 18 28.41 -25.30 -30.30
N ILE A 19 27.48 -24.39 -30.60
CA ILE A 19 26.11 -24.76 -31.04
C ILE A 19 25.73 -23.80 -32.18
N ASP A 20 25.99 -24.24 -33.40
CA ASP A 20 25.30 -23.76 -34.60
C ASP A 20 23.82 -24.21 -34.53
N ARG A 21 22.90 -23.29 -34.35
CA ARG A 21 21.49 -23.48 -34.73
C ARG A 21 20.93 -22.18 -35.28
N VAL A 22 20.64 -22.26 -36.53
CA VAL A 22 19.85 -21.43 -37.43
C VAL A 22 18.75 -20.67 -36.74
N VAL A 23 18.86 -19.34 -36.63
CA VAL A 23 17.79 -18.43 -36.26
C VAL A 23 17.06 -18.02 -37.55
N ARG A 24 15.85 -18.50 -37.76
CA ARG A 24 14.91 -17.96 -38.77
C ARG A 24 14.21 -16.71 -38.17
N PRO A 25 14.14 -15.60 -38.91
CA PRO A 25 13.35 -14.46 -38.44
C PRO A 25 11.85 -14.75 -38.60
N ILE A 26 11.12 -14.68 -37.51
CA ILE A 26 9.65 -14.71 -37.51
C ILE A 26 9.18 -13.28 -37.74
N THR A 27 8.67 -13.03 -38.94
CA THR A 27 8.00 -11.77 -39.29
C THR A 27 6.56 -11.82 -38.74
N PHE A 28 6.25 -11.04 -37.73
CA PHE A 28 4.88 -10.83 -37.30
C PHE A 28 4.25 -9.73 -38.15
N ALA A 29 3.26 -10.10 -38.97
CA ALA A 29 2.37 -9.16 -39.62
C ALA A 29 1.35 -8.67 -38.59
N ILE A 30 1.37 -7.36 -38.31
CA ILE A 30 0.32 -6.72 -37.49
C ILE A 30 -0.81 -6.34 -38.45
N GLU A 31 -1.91 -7.06 -38.36
CA GLU A 31 -3.16 -6.75 -39.06
C GLU A 31 -3.92 -5.69 -38.24
N MET A 32 -3.88 -4.44 -38.73
CA MET A 32 -4.67 -3.34 -38.14
C MET A 32 -6.10 -3.40 -38.66
N THR A 33 -6.99 -3.90 -37.83
CA THR A 33 -8.44 -3.80 -38.05
C THR A 33 -8.92 -2.37 -37.81
N GLN A 34 -9.28 -1.66 -38.89
CA GLN A 34 -9.96 -0.39 -38.82
C GLN A 34 -11.39 -0.57 -38.33
N THR A 35 -11.72 -0.04 -37.16
CA THR A 35 -13.10 0.09 -36.69
C THR A 35 -13.78 1.31 -37.29
N ARG A 36 -14.85 1.00 -37.94
CA ARG A 36 -15.95 1.70 -38.58
C ARG A 36 -16.35 3.03 -37.93
N LYS A 37 -16.29 4.09 -38.72
CA LYS A 37 -16.89 5.40 -38.42
C LYS A 37 -18.41 5.29 -38.38
N GLU A 38 -19.02 5.62 -37.24
CA GLU A 38 -20.46 5.84 -37.16
C GLU A 38 -20.86 7.17 -37.71
N LYS A 39 -21.90 7.11 -38.56
CA LYS A 39 -22.50 8.16 -39.37
C LYS A 39 -23.46 8.97 -38.50
N ILE A 40 -23.13 10.22 -38.24
CA ILE A 40 -24.04 11.17 -37.58
C ILE A 40 -25.11 11.57 -38.57
N MET A 41 -26.36 11.19 -38.32
CA MET A 41 -27.53 11.67 -39.08
C MET A 41 -27.90 13.08 -38.61
N LYS A 42 -27.87 14.01 -39.55
CA LYS A 42 -28.43 15.35 -39.40
C LYS A 42 -29.96 15.26 -39.43
N GLY A 43 -30.61 15.52 -38.34
CA GLY A 43 -32.06 15.71 -38.25
C GLY A 43 -32.42 17.17 -38.52
N THR A 44 -33.28 17.36 -39.48
CA THR A 44 -33.80 18.64 -40.02
C THR A 44 -34.74 19.29 -38.99
N LEU A 45 -34.53 20.57 -38.70
CA LEU A 45 -35.48 21.40 -37.94
C LEU A 45 -36.70 21.70 -38.77
N SER A 46 -37.88 21.38 -38.24
CA SER A 46 -39.17 21.90 -38.74
C SER A 46 -39.63 23.05 -37.82
N ASN A 47 -39.86 24.21 -38.46
CA ASN A 47 -40.46 25.37 -37.83
C ASN A 47 -41.92 25.11 -37.52
N THR A 48 -42.35 25.36 -36.29
CA THR A 48 -43.77 25.62 -35.97
C THR A 48 -43.90 26.66 -34.86
N THR A 49 -44.33 27.79 -35.29
CA THR A 49 -45.24 28.82 -34.73
C THR A 49 -45.29 29.07 -33.26
N VAL A 50 -44.85 30.27 -32.89
CA VAL A 50 -44.99 30.99 -31.64
C VAL A 50 -46.47 31.27 -31.36
N VAL A 51 -46.96 30.91 -30.19
CA VAL A 51 -48.14 31.52 -29.57
C VAL A 51 -47.74 32.05 -28.19
N SER A 52 -47.68 33.37 -28.10
CA SER A 52 -47.42 34.10 -26.88
C SER A 52 -48.70 34.11 -26.02
N ILE A 53 -48.67 33.58 -24.81
CA ILE A 53 -49.62 33.87 -23.77
C ILE A 53 -48.84 34.43 -22.56
N ALA A 54 -48.97 35.74 -22.37
CA ALA A 54 -48.48 36.43 -21.21
C ALA A 54 -49.53 36.24 -20.07
N ILE A 55 -49.21 35.48 -19.07
CA ILE A 55 -49.92 35.47 -17.79
C ILE A 55 -48.94 35.95 -16.71
N ALA A 56 -49.19 37.21 -16.29
CA ALA A 56 -48.56 37.81 -15.12
C ALA A 56 -49.15 37.17 -13.84
N CYS A 57 -48.39 36.26 -13.22
CA CYS A 57 -48.63 35.87 -11.84
C CYS A 57 -47.47 36.39 -10.97
N ALA A 58 -47.71 37.51 -10.29
CA ALA A 58 -46.88 37.98 -9.18
C ALA A 58 -47.03 37.01 -8.00
N LEU A 59 -46.20 35.99 -7.95
CA LEU A 59 -45.99 35.15 -6.80
C LEU A 59 -44.64 35.52 -6.20
N GLY A 60 -44.69 36.09 -4.97
CA GLY A 60 -43.52 36.42 -4.18
C GLY A 60 -42.65 35.18 -3.96
N VAL A 61 -41.56 35.09 -4.70
CA VAL A 61 -40.49 34.12 -4.45
C VAL A 61 -39.78 34.57 -3.17
N SER A 62 -40.20 34.02 -2.03
CA SER A 62 -39.42 34.06 -0.80
C SER A 62 -38.10 33.32 -1.08
N VAL A 63 -37.04 34.06 -1.41
CA VAL A 63 -35.69 33.53 -1.47
C VAL A 63 -35.32 33.13 -0.03
N LEU A 64 -35.61 31.88 0.32
CA LEU A 64 -34.98 31.29 1.49
C LEU A 64 -33.48 31.37 1.31
N PRO A 65 -32.73 31.97 2.28
CA PRO A 65 -31.28 31.97 2.18
C PRO A 65 -30.85 30.52 2.08
N GLY A 66 -30.33 30.13 0.91
CA GLY A 66 -29.73 28.82 0.71
C GLY A 66 -28.66 28.65 1.79
N ARG A 67 -28.95 27.76 2.73
CA ARG A 67 -27.95 27.32 3.71
C ARG A 67 -26.81 26.74 2.86
N ALA A 68 -25.76 27.54 2.70
CA ALA A 68 -24.54 27.05 2.08
C ALA A 68 -24.23 25.73 2.78
N ALA A 69 -24.24 24.63 2.03
CA ALA A 69 -23.85 23.35 2.57
C ALA A 69 -22.41 23.55 3.06
N GLU A 70 -22.25 23.66 4.36
CA GLU A 70 -20.99 23.75 5.03
C GLU A 70 -20.23 22.50 4.59
N ALA A 71 -19.14 22.68 3.81
CA ALA A 71 -18.36 21.57 3.33
C ALA A 71 -17.93 20.78 4.56
N ALA A 72 -18.50 19.59 4.72
CA ALA A 72 -18.25 18.76 5.89
C ALA A 72 -16.74 18.57 6.04
N SER A 73 -16.17 19.17 7.07
CA SER A 73 -14.74 19.05 7.36
C SER A 73 -14.43 17.56 7.53
N LYS A 74 -13.33 17.10 6.92
CA LYS A 74 -12.90 15.71 7.09
C LYS A 74 -12.80 15.39 8.59
N PRO A 75 -13.29 14.24 9.04
CA PRO A 75 -13.20 13.87 10.45
C PRO A 75 -11.75 13.89 10.93
N SER A 76 -11.51 14.52 12.08
CA SER A 76 -10.20 14.41 12.73
C SER A 76 -10.00 12.99 13.24
N TRP A 77 -8.77 12.50 13.20
CA TRP A 77 -8.44 11.22 13.78
C TRP A 77 -7.05 11.24 14.42
N LYS A 78 -6.88 10.38 15.40
CA LYS A 78 -5.59 10.12 16.04
C LYS A 78 -5.53 8.64 16.43
N VAL A 79 -4.34 8.03 16.25
CA VAL A 79 -4.09 6.63 16.61
C VAL A 79 -2.73 6.51 17.27
N THR A 80 -2.73 5.93 18.45
CA THR A 80 -1.56 5.40 19.14
C THR A 80 -1.62 3.89 19.07
N GLY A 81 -0.55 3.25 18.60
CA GLY A 81 -0.58 1.80 18.37
C GLY A 81 0.78 1.19 18.18
N GLU A 82 0.74 -0.06 17.81
CA GLU A 82 1.90 -0.89 17.55
C GLU A 82 1.75 -1.55 16.18
N LEU A 83 2.86 -1.64 15.46
CA LEU A 83 2.93 -2.22 14.13
C LEU A 83 3.82 -3.47 14.18
N GLU A 84 3.31 -4.55 13.61
CA GLU A 84 4.03 -5.76 13.29
C GLU A 84 4.16 -5.84 11.77
N GLU A 85 5.37 -5.95 11.24
CA GLU A 85 5.58 -6.13 9.80
C GLU A 85 6.49 -7.32 9.54
N ALA A 86 6.10 -8.16 8.60
CA ALA A 86 6.91 -9.25 8.08
C ALA A 86 6.88 -9.23 6.55
N CYS A 87 7.98 -9.63 5.92
CA CYS A 87 8.00 -9.79 4.47
C CYS A 87 8.92 -10.92 4.03
N SER A 88 8.78 -11.32 2.77
CA SER A 88 9.59 -12.39 2.15
C SER A 88 11.07 -12.04 2.03
N CYS A 89 11.44 -10.76 2.05
CA CYS A 89 12.83 -10.31 1.89
C CYS A 89 13.72 -10.71 3.07
N ARG A 90 15.04 -10.65 2.87
CA ARG A 90 16.00 -10.82 3.98
C ARG A 90 15.97 -9.59 4.90
N ALA A 91 16.29 -9.78 6.17
CA ALA A 91 16.57 -8.69 7.11
C ALA A 91 17.92 -8.01 6.75
N ALA A 92 18.08 -6.67 6.80
CA ALA A 92 17.00 -5.72 6.96
C ALA A 92 16.30 -5.50 5.61
N CYS A 93 14.99 -5.15 5.65
CA CYS A 93 14.18 -5.04 4.43
C CYS A 93 14.78 -4.04 3.43
N PRO A 94 15.20 -4.47 2.23
CA PRO A 94 15.87 -3.60 1.26
C PRO A 94 14.93 -2.53 0.68
N CYS A 95 13.61 -2.78 0.67
CA CYS A 95 12.62 -1.85 0.12
C CYS A 95 12.63 -0.50 0.86
N TRP A 96 12.82 -0.49 2.18
CA TRP A 96 12.94 0.75 2.96
C TRP A 96 14.14 1.63 2.56
N PHE A 97 15.14 1.03 1.89
CA PHE A 97 16.35 1.70 1.41
C PHE A 97 16.36 1.90 -0.10
N LYS A 98 15.20 1.87 -0.77
CA LYS A 98 15.04 2.01 -2.23
C LYS A 98 15.76 0.93 -3.04
N SER A 99 15.98 -0.23 -2.46
CA SER A 99 16.63 -1.36 -3.11
C SER A 99 15.59 -2.39 -3.57
N LEU A 100 15.96 -3.19 -4.57
CA LEU A 100 15.12 -4.28 -5.06
C LEU A 100 14.91 -5.33 -3.96
N PRO A 101 13.78 -6.06 -3.99
CA PRO A 101 13.56 -7.17 -3.08
C PRO A 101 14.67 -8.22 -3.22
N SER A 102 15.03 -8.87 -2.11
CA SER A 102 16.03 -9.94 -2.10
C SER A 102 15.50 -11.29 -2.60
N ARG A 103 14.24 -11.33 -2.99
CA ARG A 103 13.54 -12.41 -3.72
C ARG A 103 12.95 -11.86 -5.00
N MET A 104 12.26 -12.69 -5.79
CA MET A 104 11.62 -12.22 -7.03
C MET A 104 10.56 -11.16 -6.75
N THR A 105 9.75 -11.34 -5.71
CA THR A 105 8.72 -10.41 -5.25
C THR A 105 9.02 -9.95 -3.83
N CYS A 106 8.43 -8.82 -3.43
CA CYS A 106 8.26 -8.46 -2.04
C CYS A 106 6.83 -8.84 -1.63
N ASP A 107 6.71 -9.86 -0.80
CA ASP A 107 5.45 -10.33 -0.23
C ASP A 107 5.41 -9.81 1.20
N GLY A 108 4.53 -8.86 1.46
CA GLY A 108 4.50 -8.11 2.71
C GLY A 108 3.22 -8.33 3.49
N ALA A 109 3.37 -8.41 4.81
CA ALA A 109 2.30 -8.44 5.79
C ALA A 109 2.54 -7.33 6.82
N GLN A 110 1.56 -6.47 7.05
CA GLN A 110 1.58 -5.44 8.09
C GLN A 110 0.34 -5.59 8.97
N VAL A 111 0.48 -5.51 10.28
CA VAL A 111 -0.65 -5.56 11.23
C VAL A 111 -0.49 -4.45 12.25
N ILE A 112 -1.49 -3.58 12.32
CA ILE A 112 -1.57 -2.48 13.29
C ILE A 112 -2.53 -2.87 14.40
N PHE A 113 -2.06 -2.78 15.64
CA PHE A 113 -2.84 -2.93 16.86
C PHE A 113 -3.03 -1.57 17.50
N ILE A 114 -4.27 -1.09 17.53
CA ILE A 114 -4.64 0.22 18.06
C ILE A 114 -4.76 0.12 19.58
N THR A 115 -3.83 0.72 20.31
CA THR A 115 -3.89 0.79 21.77
C THR A 115 -4.93 1.84 22.20
N LYS A 116 -4.91 3.01 21.53
CA LYS A 116 -5.86 4.10 21.73
C LYS A 116 -6.05 4.85 20.42
N GLY A 117 -7.30 5.09 20.03
CA GLY A 117 -7.55 5.80 18.81
C GLY A 117 -8.99 6.24 18.63
N HIS A 118 -9.19 7.22 17.74
CA HIS A 118 -10.51 7.66 17.34
C HIS A 118 -10.49 8.12 15.87
N TYR A 119 -11.64 8.01 15.23
CA TYR A 119 -11.96 8.62 13.94
C TYR A 119 -13.26 9.42 14.09
N GLY A 120 -13.16 10.75 14.04
CA GLY A 120 -14.26 11.62 14.46
C GLY A 120 -14.63 11.35 15.93
N LYS A 121 -15.85 10.88 16.15
CA LYS A 121 -16.36 10.50 17.47
C LYS A 121 -16.27 9.00 17.76
N THR A 122 -15.91 8.19 16.78
CA THR A 122 -15.87 6.72 16.88
C THR A 122 -14.57 6.28 17.54
N SER A 123 -14.62 5.64 18.70
CA SER A 123 -13.47 5.04 19.36
C SER A 123 -13.01 3.77 18.59
N LEU A 124 -11.68 3.59 18.52
CA LEU A 124 -11.03 2.46 17.87
C LEU A 124 -10.15 1.66 18.83
N ASP A 125 -10.24 1.94 20.12
CA ASP A 125 -9.42 1.34 21.16
C ASP A 125 -9.52 -0.19 21.13
N GLY A 126 -8.38 -0.87 21.15
CA GLY A 126 -8.29 -2.33 21.19
C GLY A 126 -8.60 -3.06 19.88
N LEU A 127 -8.83 -2.33 18.78
CA LEU A 127 -9.06 -2.92 17.46
C LEU A 127 -7.74 -3.11 16.70
N ALA A 128 -7.78 -3.95 15.68
CA ALA A 128 -6.65 -4.21 14.81
C ALA A 128 -7.05 -4.12 13.32
N VAL A 129 -6.06 -3.81 12.49
CA VAL A 129 -6.17 -3.83 11.03
C VAL A 129 -4.87 -4.34 10.42
N GLY A 130 -4.96 -5.24 9.46
CA GLY A 130 -3.81 -5.81 8.77
C GLY A 130 -3.92 -5.66 7.26
N GLN A 131 -2.77 -5.76 6.57
CA GLN A 131 -2.69 -5.76 5.12
C GLN A 131 -1.73 -6.86 4.66
N PHE A 132 -2.11 -7.53 3.56
CA PHE A 132 -1.20 -8.38 2.78
C PHE A 132 -1.12 -7.86 1.36
N VAL A 133 0.10 -7.80 0.83
CA VAL A 133 0.43 -7.21 -0.47
C VAL A 133 1.57 -7.95 -1.14
N GLN A 134 1.66 -7.81 -2.47
CA GLN A 134 2.78 -8.36 -3.25
C GLN A 134 3.20 -7.38 -4.34
N SER A 135 4.51 -7.13 -4.46
CA SER A 135 5.06 -6.41 -5.60
C SER A 135 5.07 -7.28 -6.86
N PRO A 136 5.05 -6.71 -8.08
CA PRO A 136 5.43 -7.43 -9.28
C PRO A 136 6.87 -7.98 -9.18
N GLU A 137 7.16 -9.00 -9.99
CA GLU A 137 8.49 -9.60 -10.05
C GLU A 137 9.58 -8.56 -10.40
N HIS A 138 10.71 -8.66 -9.70
CA HIS A 138 11.87 -7.79 -9.89
C HIS A 138 11.59 -6.27 -9.76
N LYS A 139 10.54 -5.92 -9.00
CA LYS A 139 10.20 -4.54 -8.66
C LYS A 139 10.20 -4.35 -7.15
N SER A 140 10.74 -3.21 -6.70
CA SER A 140 10.51 -2.79 -5.32
C SER A 140 9.07 -2.36 -5.13
N MET A 141 8.60 -2.37 -3.88
CA MET A 141 7.27 -1.86 -3.53
C MET A 141 7.08 -0.41 -3.98
N PHE A 142 8.13 0.40 -3.87
CA PHE A 142 8.09 1.80 -4.26
C PHE A 142 8.01 2.01 -5.78
N GLU A 143 8.86 1.34 -6.56
CA GLU A 143 8.84 1.45 -8.03
C GLU A 143 7.55 0.95 -8.67
N SER A 144 6.87 0.05 -8.01
CA SER A 144 5.61 -0.54 -8.47
C SER A 144 4.37 0.03 -7.80
N PHE A 145 4.51 1.14 -7.07
CA PHE A 145 3.39 1.79 -6.40
C PHE A 145 2.23 2.05 -7.37
N GLY A 146 1.01 1.68 -6.99
CA GLY A 146 -0.17 1.71 -7.85
C GLY A 146 -0.35 0.50 -8.76
N ASN A 147 0.64 -0.41 -8.85
CA ASN A 147 0.64 -1.59 -9.70
C ASN A 147 1.01 -2.88 -8.97
N TRP A 148 0.82 -2.95 -7.65
CA TRP A 148 1.02 -4.18 -6.89
C TRP A 148 0.06 -5.27 -7.38
N ASN A 149 0.46 -6.52 -7.23
CA ASN A 149 -0.30 -7.67 -7.71
C ASN A 149 -1.67 -7.79 -7.04
N PHE A 150 -1.72 -7.49 -5.73
CA PHE A 150 -2.94 -7.42 -4.94
C PHE A 150 -2.76 -6.52 -3.70
N ASP A 151 -3.88 -6.17 -3.05
CA ASP A 151 -3.97 -5.37 -1.83
C ASP A 151 -5.21 -5.84 -1.05
N TYR A 152 -5.00 -6.64 -0.01
CA TYR A 152 -6.05 -7.19 0.85
C TYR A 152 -5.90 -6.64 2.25
N VAL A 153 -6.97 -6.02 2.75
CA VAL A 153 -7.03 -5.44 4.09
C VAL A 153 -7.97 -6.27 4.97
N TYR A 154 -7.47 -6.64 6.12
CA TYR A 154 -8.15 -7.43 7.15
C TYR A 154 -8.48 -6.53 8.32
N ILE A 155 -9.76 -6.44 8.68
CA ILE A 155 -10.27 -5.64 9.79
C ILE A 155 -10.75 -6.58 10.89
N ASP A 156 -10.39 -6.28 12.14
CA ASP A 156 -10.82 -7.03 13.31
C ASP A 156 -12.35 -7.18 13.33
N ASP A 157 -12.86 -8.39 13.42
CA ASP A 157 -14.28 -8.70 13.39
C ASP A 157 -15.04 -8.20 14.64
N LYS A 158 -14.30 -7.90 15.73
CA LYS A 158 -14.84 -7.22 16.93
C LYS A 158 -15.36 -5.81 16.64
N ALA A 159 -14.91 -5.20 15.53
CA ALA A 159 -15.33 -3.86 15.14
C ALA A 159 -16.82 -3.86 14.75
N ASN A 160 -17.60 -2.93 15.33
CA ASN A 160 -18.96 -2.65 14.88
C ASN A 160 -18.98 -1.94 13.52
N GLU A 161 -20.15 -1.67 12.97
CA GLU A 161 -20.29 -1.10 11.62
C GLU A 161 -19.61 0.28 11.47
N GLU A 162 -19.79 1.18 12.45
CA GLU A 162 -19.14 2.50 12.44
C GLU A 162 -17.63 2.39 12.53
N GLN A 163 -17.13 1.49 13.38
CA GLN A 163 -15.69 1.22 13.53
C GLN A 163 -15.11 0.59 12.25
N ARG A 164 -15.84 -0.32 11.59
CA ARG A 164 -15.44 -0.88 10.30
C ARG A 164 -15.33 0.19 9.23
N ALA A 165 -16.30 1.11 9.17
CA ALA A 165 -16.23 2.24 8.24
C ALA A 165 -15.03 3.13 8.53
N ALA A 166 -14.77 3.47 9.79
CA ALA A 166 -13.63 4.26 10.22
C ALA A 166 -12.29 3.57 9.89
N LEU A 167 -12.17 2.27 10.17
CA LEU A 167 -10.95 1.49 9.86
C LEU A 167 -10.69 1.36 8.36
N LYS A 168 -11.74 1.26 7.52
CA LYS A 168 -11.60 1.32 6.07
C LYS A 168 -11.00 2.66 5.62
N HIS A 169 -11.48 3.78 6.17
CA HIS A 169 -10.91 5.11 5.88
C HIS A 169 -9.46 5.23 6.35
N LEU A 170 -9.17 4.78 7.58
CA LEU A 170 -7.81 4.82 8.12
C LEU A 170 -6.84 3.92 7.37
N SER A 171 -7.32 2.80 6.82
CA SER A 171 -6.48 1.92 6.01
C SER A 171 -5.96 2.59 4.73
N ASP A 172 -6.65 3.61 4.21
CA ASP A 172 -6.17 4.40 3.07
C ASP A 172 -4.96 5.29 3.44
N HIS A 173 -4.79 5.61 4.73
CA HIS A 173 -3.63 6.34 5.25
C HIS A 173 -2.50 5.38 5.66
N PHE A 174 -2.82 4.37 6.48
CA PHE A 174 -1.82 3.41 6.97
C PHE A 174 -1.24 2.54 5.85
N PHE A 175 -2.08 2.17 4.90
CA PHE A 175 -1.77 1.30 3.78
C PHE A 175 -2.19 2.02 2.49
N PRO A 176 -1.39 2.96 1.99
CA PRO A 176 -1.76 3.70 0.78
C PRO A 176 -2.06 2.73 -0.36
N ARG A 177 -3.09 3.04 -1.16
CA ARG A 177 -3.51 2.18 -2.26
C ARG A 177 -2.39 2.01 -3.28
N ALA A 178 -1.87 0.82 -3.35
CA ALA A 178 -0.75 0.49 -4.20
C ALA A 178 -1.07 -0.58 -5.26
N ALA A 179 -2.30 -1.12 -5.24
CA ALA A 179 -2.85 -1.98 -6.28
C ALA A 179 -4.08 -1.32 -6.94
N LYS A 180 -4.53 -1.87 -8.07
CA LYS A 180 -5.70 -1.36 -8.81
C LYS A 180 -7.01 -1.50 -8.03
N SER A 181 -7.12 -2.52 -7.20
CA SER A 181 -8.25 -2.78 -6.31
C SER A 181 -7.77 -3.10 -4.91
N ARG A 182 -8.61 -2.84 -3.93
CA ARG A 182 -8.42 -3.22 -2.53
C ARG A 182 -9.62 -4.03 -2.08
N GLU A 183 -9.34 -5.20 -1.52
CA GLU A 183 -10.34 -6.08 -0.95
C GLU A 183 -10.32 -5.99 0.58
N PHE A 184 -11.49 -6.17 1.20
CA PHE A 184 -11.63 -6.13 2.66
C PHE A 184 -12.17 -7.47 3.18
N ARG A 185 -11.58 -7.95 4.28
CA ARG A 185 -12.04 -9.10 5.05
C ARG A 185 -12.29 -8.68 6.50
N PHE A 186 -13.27 -9.29 7.14
CA PHE A 186 -13.57 -9.10 8.57
C PHE A 186 -13.30 -10.41 9.27
N VAL A 187 -12.27 -10.44 10.12
CA VAL A 187 -11.76 -11.66 10.72
C VAL A 187 -11.22 -11.39 12.13
N PRO A 188 -11.16 -12.38 13.01
CA PRO A 188 -10.46 -12.21 14.28
C PRO A 188 -8.97 -11.94 14.03
N ILE A 189 -8.45 -10.87 14.63
CA ILE A 189 -7.02 -10.54 14.60
C ILE A 189 -6.51 -10.60 16.04
N ASN A 190 -5.54 -11.48 16.29
CA ASN A 190 -4.99 -11.68 17.63
C ASN A 190 -3.48 -11.55 17.63
N ARG A 191 -2.92 -11.11 18.76
CA ARG A 191 -1.48 -10.99 18.98
C ARG A 191 -1.10 -11.58 20.32
N LYS A 192 0.10 -12.18 20.37
CA LYS A 192 0.79 -12.57 21.59
C LYS A 192 2.23 -12.06 21.53
N ILE A 193 2.70 -11.45 22.63
CA ILE A 193 4.08 -10.99 22.80
C ILE A 193 4.64 -11.66 24.04
N GLU A 194 5.76 -12.37 23.88
CA GLU A 194 6.49 -13.07 24.95
C GLU A 194 7.98 -12.70 24.87
N GLY A 195 8.35 -11.62 25.55
CA GLY A 195 9.71 -11.07 25.46
C GLY A 195 10.02 -10.56 24.05
N ALA A 196 10.99 -11.19 23.40
CA ALA A 196 11.38 -10.86 22.01
C ALA A 196 10.55 -11.60 20.95
N GLU A 197 9.74 -12.59 21.35
CA GLU A 197 8.89 -13.36 20.43
C GLU A 197 7.52 -12.71 20.29
N HIS A 198 7.13 -12.45 19.06
CA HIS A 198 5.83 -11.88 18.72
C HIS A 198 5.10 -12.81 17.74
N THR A 199 3.80 -12.99 17.95
CA THR A 199 2.96 -13.76 17.04
C THR A 199 1.67 -13.02 16.76
N CYS A 200 1.22 -13.01 15.49
CA CYS A 200 -0.05 -12.48 15.06
C CYS A 200 -0.80 -13.53 14.24
N THR A 201 -2.11 -13.65 14.48
CA THR A 201 -3.02 -14.47 13.67
C THR A 201 -4.06 -13.57 13.02
N ILE A 202 -4.31 -13.75 11.73
CA ILE A 202 -5.28 -12.98 10.94
C ILE A 202 -6.29 -13.97 10.35
N GLY A 203 -7.33 -14.28 11.13
CA GLY A 203 -8.31 -15.29 10.80
C GLY A 203 -7.64 -16.63 10.45
N GLU A 204 -8.16 -17.26 9.40
CA GLU A 204 -7.58 -18.46 8.79
C GLU A 204 -6.58 -18.14 7.67
N TYR A 205 -6.44 -16.86 7.31
CA TYR A 205 -5.70 -16.41 6.14
C TYR A 205 -4.23 -16.16 6.39
N GLY A 206 -3.86 -15.64 7.55
CA GLY A 206 -2.51 -15.20 7.81
C GLY A 206 -1.98 -15.55 9.20
N PHE A 207 -0.68 -15.82 9.27
CA PHE A 207 0.06 -15.98 10.50
C PHE A 207 1.45 -15.35 10.35
N VAL A 208 1.81 -14.50 11.32
CA VAL A 208 3.12 -13.87 11.41
C VAL A 208 3.72 -14.25 12.75
N SER A 209 4.93 -14.78 12.75
CA SER A 209 5.75 -14.97 13.95
C SER A 209 7.13 -14.40 13.71
N GLY A 210 7.57 -13.50 14.59
CA GLY A 210 8.85 -12.82 14.51
C GLY A 210 9.57 -12.78 15.83
N HIS A 211 10.89 -12.79 15.77
CA HIS A 211 11.80 -12.65 16.88
C HIS A 211 12.60 -11.36 16.75
N LEU A 212 12.59 -10.49 17.76
CA LEU A 212 13.47 -9.31 17.80
C LEU A 212 14.90 -9.78 18.02
N ILE A 213 15.80 -9.53 17.06
CA ILE A 213 17.20 -9.99 17.13
C ILE A 213 17.98 -9.19 18.18
N GLU A 214 18.92 -9.86 18.84
CA GLU A 214 19.80 -9.20 19.79
C GLU A 214 20.92 -8.46 19.05
N GLY A 215 21.09 -7.19 19.37
CA GLY A 215 22.20 -6.38 18.85
C GLY A 215 23.51 -6.67 19.58
N GLY A 216 24.63 -6.46 18.91
CA GLY A 216 25.97 -6.73 19.49
C GLY A 216 26.32 -5.92 20.73
N LEU A 217 25.57 -4.86 21.04
CA LEU A 217 25.73 -4.02 22.23
C LEU A 217 24.54 -4.12 23.18
N GLY A 218 23.71 -5.13 23.05
CA GLY A 218 22.48 -5.35 23.80
C GLY A 218 21.24 -4.70 23.17
N GLY A 219 20.10 -5.36 23.34
CA GLY A 219 18.80 -4.95 22.77
C GLY A 219 18.71 -5.05 21.25
N PRO A 220 17.51 -4.98 20.67
CA PRO A 220 17.34 -5.11 19.24
C PRO A 220 17.88 -3.92 18.46
N PRO A 221 18.49 -4.14 17.27
CA PRO A 221 18.89 -3.07 16.39
C PRO A 221 17.70 -2.19 16.00
N LYS A 222 17.92 -0.87 15.95
CA LYS A 222 16.91 0.12 15.59
C LYS A 222 17.25 0.77 14.28
N VAL A 223 16.31 0.77 13.36
CA VAL A 223 16.33 1.60 12.14
C VAL A 223 15.56 2.89 12.41
N VAL A 224 16.15 4.03 12.08
CA VAL A 224 15.56 5.35 12.29
C VAL A 224 15.55 6.12 10.98
N ASN A 225 14.39 6.65 10.61
CA ASN A 225 14.16 7.48 9.46
C ASN A 225 14.75 6.90 8.14
N PRO A 226 14.38 5.66 7.77
CA PRO A 226 14.83 5.12 6.49
C PRO A 226 14.30 5.96 5.32
N PRO A 227 14.92 5.90 4.13
CA PRO A 227 14.56 6.75 2.99
C PRO A 227 13.09 6.75 2.57
N LEU A 228 12.37 5.65 2.81
CA LEU A 228 10.94 5.50 2.49
C LEU A 228 10.05 5.48 3.75
N ALA A 229 10.54 5.99 4.89
CA ALA A 229 9.76 6.05 6.12
C ALA A 229 8.44 6.79 5.90
N ASP A 230 7.35 6.17 6.32
CA ASP A 230 6.06 6.80 6.55
C ASP A 230 5.88 7.15 8.05
N PRO A 231 4.79 7.80 8.47
CA PRO A 231 4.59 8.18 9.85
C PRO A 231 4.58 7.03 10.85
N THR A 232 4.14 5.83 10.45
CA THR A 232 4.16 4.62 11.30
C THR A 232 5.53 3.94 11.31
N HIS A 233 6.38 4.15 10.30
CA HIS A 233 7.71 3.57 10.15
C HIS A 233 8.85 4.56 10.37
N LYS A 234 8.59 5.66 11.07
CA LYS A 234 9.61 6.66 11.41
C LYS A 234 10.81 6.03 12.13
N GLN A 235 10.57 5.01 12.92
CA GLN A 235 11.58 4.14 13.52
C GLN A 235 10.99 2.76 13.76
N PHE A 236 11.81 1.72 13.71
CA PHE A 236 11.40 0.37 14.05
C PHE A 236 12.55 -0.47 14.61
N LEU A 237 12.20 -1.46 15.39
CA LEU A 237 13.11 -2.49 15.88
C LEU A 237 13.22 -3.59 14.83
N GLN A 238 14.45 -4.03 14.56
CA GLN A 238 14.70 -5.09 13.61
C GLN A 238 14.59 -6.46 14.28
N GLY A 239 13.88 -7.33 13.60
CA GLY A 239 13.74 -8.73 13.95
C GLY A 239 13.95 -9.65 12.75
N GLN A 240 13.69 -10.91 12.96
CA GLN A 240 13.67 -11.96 11.96
C GLN A 240 12.37 -12.74 12.05
N THR A 241 11.72 -12.99 10.91
CA THR A 241 10.53 -13.82 10.84
C THR A 241 10.89 -15.27 11.13
N THR A 242 10.26 -15.86 12.13
CA THR A 242 10.35 -17.29 12.39
C THR A 242 9.36 -18.07 11.52
N ARG A 243 8.17 -17.48 11.25
CA ARG A 243 7.21 -18.00 10.27
C ARG A 243 6.27 -16.90 9.79
N LEU A 244 6.15 -16.77 8.47
CA LEU A 244 5.10 -16.02 7.81
C LEU A 244 4.34 -16.95 6.88
N THR A 245 3.03 -17.11 7.09
CA THR A 245 2.14 -17.81 6.16
C THR A 245 0.98 -16.92 5.76
N TYR A 246 0.56 -17.06 4.51
CA TYR A 246 -0.62 -16.36 3.98
C TYR A 246 -1.29 -17.22 2.91
N LYS A 247 -2.62 -17.37 3.01
CA LYS A 247 -3.41 -18.14 2.05
C LYS A 247 -4.73 -17.44 1.75
N ASP A 248 -4.68 -16.52 0.80
CA ASP A 248 -5.82 -15.79 0.21
C ASP A 248 -5.33 -15.17 -1.11
N ALA A 249 -6.19 -14.46 -1.84
CA ALA A 249 -5.83 -13.75 -3.06
C ALA A 249 -5.09 -14.61 -4.11
N ALA A 250 -5.43 -15.89 -4.22
CA ALA A 250 -4.71 -16.89 -5.03
C ALA A 250 -3.22 -17.05 -4.65
N GLN A 251 -2.84 -16.66 -3.43
CA GLN A 251 -1.50 -16.84 -2.86
C GLN A 251 -1.49 -18.00 -1.85
N ASP A 252 -0.34 -18.64 -1.72
CA ASP A 252 -0.06 -19.64 -0.67
C ASP A 252 1.41 -19.46 -0.27
N TRP A 253 1.65 -18.59 0.75
CA TRP A 253 2.99 -18.24 1.20
C TRP A 253 3.45 -19.04 2.40
N LYS A 254 4.74 -19.35 2.39
CA LYS A 254 5.45 -19.85 3.55
C LYS A 254 6.88 -19.34 3.55
N TYR A 255 7.17 -18.42 4.47
CA TYR A 255 8.50 -17.83 4.66
C TYR A 255 9.00 -18.04 6.06
N GLU A 256 10.31 -18.27 6.16
CA GLU A 256 11.08 -18.38 7.40
C GLU A 256 12.40 -17.63 7.23
N ASN A 257 13.02 -17.20 8.30
CA ASN A 257 14.31 -16.48 8.29
C ASN A 257 14.30 -15.25 7.36
N SER A 258 13.18 -14.56 7.28
CA SER A 258 12.98 -13.37 6.48
C SER A 258 12.86 -12.12 7.37
N ASN A 259 12.59 -10.96 6.77
CA ASN A 259 12.49 -9.71 7.51
C ASN A 259 11.29 -9.69 8.45
N TYR A 260 11.51 -9.18 9.64
CA TYR A 260 10.48 -8.82 10.61
C TYR A 260 10.82 -7.49 11.26
N MET A 261 9.83 -6.67 11.52
CA MET A 261 9.97 -5.37 12.16
C MET A 261 8.83 -5.12 13.14
N TYR A 262 9.16 -4.43 14.22
CA TYR A 262 8.19 -4.01 15.23
C TYR A 262 8.36 -2.53 15.55
N ASN A 263 7.26 -1.82 15.72
CA ASN A 263 7.27 -0.41 16.06
C ASN A 263 6.10 0.00 16.96
N LYS A 264 6.31 1.04 17.77
CA LYS A 264 5.27 1.81 18.44
C LYS A 264 5.16 3.18 17.81
N PHE A 265 3.94 3.66 17.59
CA PHE A 265 3.70 4.93 16.94
C PHE A 265 2.56 5.73 17.59
N ASP A 266 2.57 7.04 17.37
CA ASP A 266 1.50 7.99 17.70
C ASP A 266 1.36 8.94 16.51
N VAL A 267 0.23 8.88 15.82
CA VAL A 267 -0.01 9.60 14.56
C VAL A 267 -1.42 10.17 14.51
N ASP A 268 -1.57 11.25 13.75
CA ASP A 268 -2.85 11.90 13.51
C ASP A 268 -3.00 12.31 12.03
N ASN A 269 -4.17 12.82 11.67
CA ASN A 269 -4.45 13.27 10.30
C ASN A 269 -3.47 14.35 9.83
N LYS A 270 -2.98 15.26 10.69
CA LYS A 270 -2.06 16.34 10.28
C LYS A 270 -0.69 15.80 9.89
N VAL A 271 -0.19 14.81 10.64
CA VAL A 271 1.08 14.13 10.34
C VAL A 271 0.99 13.41 8.99
N TYR A 272 -0.11 12.69 8.74
CA TYR A 272 -0.32 11.98 7.48
C TYR A 272 -0.53 12.91 6.29
N GLU A 273 -1.35 13.95 6.42
CA GLU A 273 -1.55 14.96 5.36
C GLU A 273 -0.22 15.59 4.91
N LYS A 274 0.66 15.90 5.86
CA LYS A 274 2.00 16.41 5.55
C LYS A 274 2.86 15.37 4.81
N HIS A 275 2.81 14.12 5.24
CA HIS A 275 3.53 13.01 4.61
C HIS A 275 3.02 12.75 3.20
N GLU A 276 1.71 12.63 3.00
CA GLU A 276 1.06 12.40 1.71
C GLU A 276 1.41 13.50 0.70
N ALA A 277 1.40 14.78 1.15
CA ALA A 277 1.81 15.90 0.32
C ALA A 277 3.30 15.82 -0.09
N ALA A 278 4.17 15.32 0.79
CA ALA A 278 5.59 15.11 0.48
C ALA A 278 5.78 13.94 -0.51
N MET A 279 5.07 12.83 -0.30
CA MET A 279 5.07 11.67 -1.19
C MET A 279 4.57 12.01 -2.58
N ALA A 280 3.46 12.75 -2.69
CA ALA A 280 2.93 13.19 -3.98
C ALA A 280 3.94 14.05 -4.78
N LYS A 281 4.70 14.92 -4.10
CA LYS A 281 5.79 15.68 -4.73
C LYS A 281 6.92 14.76 -5.21
N MET A 282 7.30 13.77 -4.43
CA MET A 282 8.36 12.83 -4.76
C MET A 282 7.97 11.94 -5.97
N ILE A 283 6.75 11.41 -5.98
CA ILE A 283 6.20 10.61 -7.08
C ILE A 283 6.19 11.43 -8.38
N LYS A 284 5.66 12.66 -8.33
CA LYS A 284 5.65 13.58 -9.48
C LYS A 284 7.05 13.90 -10.00
N ALA A 285 8.04 14.08 -9.10
CA ALA A 285 9.42 14.35 -9.49
C ALA A 285 10.11 13.17 -10.20
N GLN A 286 9.61 11.95 -10.00
CA GLN A 286 10.13 10.74 -10.65
C GLN A 286 9.38 10.37 -11.93
N GLY A 287 8.39 11.18 -12.37
CA GLY A 287 7.64 10.95 -13.58
C GLY A 287 6.67 9.76 -13.52
N MET A 288 6.31 9.34 -12.31
CA MET A 288 5.32 8.29 -12.04
C MET A 288 3.92 8.85 -11.86
#